data_0c10e7889052c29422043cb063035dcc
#
_entry.id   0c10e7889052c29422043cb063035dcc
#
_cell.length_a   1.000
_cell.length_b   1.000
_cell.length_c   1.000
_cell.angle_alpha   90.00
_cell.angle_beta   90.00
_cell.angle_gamma   90.00
#
_symmetry.space_group_name_H-M   'P 1'
#
loop_
_entity.id
_entity.type
_entity.pdbx_description
1 polymer ?
#
loop_
_entity_poly.entity_id
_entity_poly.type
_entity_poly.pdbx_seq_one_letter_code
_entity_poly.pdbx_strand_id
1 'polypeptide(L)'
;FNVLIRTLEIGSDPARARMGLGSGLVVDSNNRDEWHECLSKGAFVTRDMPAVDLIETMRFDPFDGIVDLDRHLDRLRDASEALGFRFDRHATRNELQAATFAQRQPAMARLLLAP
;
A
#
# COMPACT_ATOMS: atom_id res chain seq x y z
N PHE A 1 22.99 13.22 -23.02
CA PHE A 1 22.03 14.01 -22.22
C PHE A 1 21.09 13.06 -21.49
N ASN A 2 21.14 13.04 -20.16
CA ASN A 2 20.15 12.32 -19.36
C ASN A 2 19.03 13.30 -18.98
N VAL A 3 17.82 13.00 -19.39
CA VAL A 3 16.64 13.74 -18.96
C VAL A 3 16.17 13.15 -17.63
N LEU A 4 16.48 13.80 -16.52
CA LEU A 4 16.00 13.43 -15.21
C LEU A 4 14.54 13.89 -15.06
N ILE A 5 13.60 12.98 -15.30
CA ILE A 5 12.16 13.24 -15.13
C ILE A 5 11.69 12.50 -13.89
N ARG A 6 11.10 13.23 -12.93
CA ARG A 6 10.53 12.67 -11.69
C ARG A 6 11.50 11.77 -10.91
N THR A 7 12.77 12.16 -10.87
CA THR A 7 13.81 11.40 -10.16
C THR A 7 13.87 11.87 -8.72
N LEU A 8 13.73 10.92 -7.78
CA LEU A 8 13.90 11.15 -6.36
C LEU A 8 15.31 10.67 -5.96
N GLU A 9 16.10 11.56 -5.38
CA GLU A 9 17.40 11.25 -4.82
C GLU A 9 17.24 11.06 -3.30
N ILE A 10 17.59 9.89 -2.81
CA ILE A 10 17.61 9.56 -1.38
C ILE A 10 19.06 9.45 -0.98
N GLY A 11 19.52 10.36 -0.12
CA GLY A 11 20.88 10.39 0.40
C GLY A 11 21.13 9.33 1.48
N SER A 12 22.29 9.41 2.12
CA SER A 12 22.64 8.54 3.26
C SER A 12 21.75 8.75 4.50
N ASP A 13 21.08 9.90 4.59
CA ASP A 13 20.04 10.18 5.59
C ASP A 13 18.67 9.86 4.97
N PRO A 14 18.03 8.73 5.36
CA PRO A 14 16.75 8.32 4.79
C PRO A 14 15.58 9.28 5.12
N ALA A 15 15.77 10.17 6.11
CA ALA A 15 14.79 11.21 6.43
C ALA A 15 14.81 12.38 5.43
N ARG A 16 15.76 12.40 4.51
CA ARG A 16 15.93 13.47 3.52
C ARG A 16 15.92 12.93 2.11
N ALA A 17 14.99 13.43 1.32
CA ALA A 17 14.94 13.17 -0.09
C ALA A 17 14.90 14.49 -0.87
N ARG A 18 15.47 14.50 -2.06
CA ARG A 18 15.48 15.66 -2.97
C ARG A 18 14.89 15.24 -4.31
N MET A 19 13.98 16.05 -4.82
CA MET A 19 13.40 15.84 -6.14
C MET A 19 13.49 17.12 -6.96
N GLY A 20 14.07 17.00 -8.16
CA GLY A 20 14.04 18.05 -9.16
C GLY A 20 12.70 18.09 -9.88
N LEU A 21 12.08 19.26 -9.93
CA LEU A 21 10.85 19.49 -10.69
C LEU A 21 11.15 20.47 -11.81
N GLY A 22 10.55 20.28 -12.97
CA GLY A 22 10.73 21.15 -14.11
C GLY A 22 9.61 21.03 -15.14
N SER A 23 9.43 22.05 -15.93
CA SER A 23 8.57 22.09 -17.10
C SER A 23 9.36 22.48 -18.35
N GLY A 24 8.79 22.23 -19.53
CA GLY A 24 9.37 22.62 -20.81
C GLY A 24 8.91 24.03 -21.19
N LEU A 25 9.82 24.98 -21.26
CA LEU A 25 9.51 26.33 -21.72
C LEU A 25 9.45 26.38 -23.24
N VAL A 26 8.37 26.94 -23.77
CA VAL A 26 8.19 27.27 -25.19
C VAL A 26 7.88 28.75 -25.35
N VAL A 27 7.88 29.26 -26.58
CA VAL A 27 7.71 30.70 -26.86
C VAL A 27 6.44 31.28 -26.24
N ASP A 28 5.38 30.49 -26.18
CA ASP A 28 4.08 30.91 -25.66
C ASP A 28 3.87 30.56 -24.17
N SER A 29 4.92 30.06 -23.49
CA SER A 29 4.83 29.69 -22.08
C SER A 29 4.62 30.90 -21.19
N ASN A 30 3.69 30.76 -20.23
CA ASN A 30 3.47 31.72 -19.17
C ASN A 30 4.20 31.25 -17.90
N ASN A 31 5.02 32.07 -17.29
CA ASN A 31 5.81 31.74 -16.12
C ASN A 31 4.99 31.23 -14.93
N ARG A 32 3.78 31.73 -14.74
CA ARG A 32 2.88 31.32 -13.67
C ARG A 32 2.32 29.92 -13.90
N ASP A 33 1.93 29.63 -15.12
CA ASP A 33 1.35 28.34 -15.50
C ASP A 33 2.43 27.24 -15.45
N GLU A 34 3.64 27.54 -15.93
CA GLU A 34 4.80 26.64 -15.84
C GLU A 34 5.19 26.35 -14.39
N TRP A 35 5.12 27.34 -13.52
CA TRP A 35 5.36 27.15 -12.10
C TRP A 35 4.30 26.22 -11.46
N HIS A 36 3.03 26.44 -11.76
CA HIS A 36 1.94 25.58 -11.31
C HIS A 36 2.09 24.14 -11.84
N GLU A 37 2.53 24.00 -13.09
CA GLU A 37 2.82 22.70 -13.66
C GLU A 37 3.96 21.98 -12.90
N CYS A 38 5.05 22.67 -12.60
CA CYS A 38 6.14 22.13 -11.79
C CYS A 38 5.62 21.64 -10.42
N LEU A 39 4.85 22.47 -9.72
CA LEU A 39 4.30 22.09 -8.42
C LEU A 39 3.34 20.88 -8.51
N SER A 40 2.50 20.86 -9.56
CA SER A 40 1.58 19.72 -9.77
C SER A 40 2.32 18.41 -10.04
N LYS A 41 3.45 18.48 -10.75
CA LYS A 41 4.32 17.31 -10.99
C LYS A 41 4.95 16.75 -9.72
N GLY A 42 5.12 17.57 -8.67
CA GLY A 42 5.63 17.15 -7.37
C GLY A 42 4.54 16.74 -6.37
N ALA A 43 3.30 17.07 -6.64
CA ALA A 43 2.20 16.89 -5.68
C ALA A 43 2.00 15.43 -5.23
N PHE A 44 2.39 14.45 -6.05
CA PHE A 44 2.29 13.03 -5.68
C PHE A 44 3.25 12.63 -4.53
N VAL A 45 4.36 13.37 -4.35
CA VAL A 45 5.30 13.12 -3.25
C VAL A 45 4.79 13.68 -1.93
N THR A 46 4.03 14.79 -1.99
CA THR A 46 3.52 15.50 -0.81
C THR A 46 2.08 15.14 -0.44
N ARG A 47 1.38 14.38 -1.30
CA ARG A 47 0.06 13.88 -0.96
C ARG A 47 0.19 12.86 0.15
N ASP A 48 -0.60 13.04 1.20
CA ASP A 48 -0.83 11.97 2.15
C ASP A 48 -1.33 10.75 1.37
N MET A 49 -0.62 9.65 1.49
CA MET A 49 -1.10 8.39 0.93
C MET A 49 -2.44 8.09 1.59
N PRO A 50 -3.49 7.80 0.81
CA PRO A 50 -4.73 7.35 1.43
C PRO A 50 -4.40 6.14 2.31
N ALA A 51 -5.00 6.06 3.48
CA ALA A 51 -4.91 4.88 4.30
C ALA A 51 -5.30 3.68 3.44
N VAL A 52 -4.38 2.73 3.31
CA VAL A 52 -4.61 1.49 2.57
C VAL A 52 -4.76 0.36 3.57
N ASP A 53 -5.64 -0.59 3.29
CA ASP A 53 -5.76 -1.81 4.06
C ASP A 53 -4.99 -2.92 3.36
N LEU A 54 -4.37 -3.81 4.14
CA LEU A 54 -3.88 -5.07 3.62
C LEU A 54 -5.06 -6.04 3.51
N ILE A 55 -5.19 -6.69 2.36
CA ILE A 55 -6.32 -7.54 2.06
C ILE A 55 -5.85 -8.97 1.80
N GLU A 56 -6.42 -9.91 2.54
CA GLU A 56 -6.33 -11.33 2.25
C GLU A 56 -7.70 -11.89 1.86
N THR A 57 -7.73 -12.70 0.80
CA THR A 57 -8.93 -13.39 0.35
C THR A 57 -8.68 -14.89 0.38
N MET A 58 -9.47 -15.62 1.15
CA MET A 58 -9.26 -17.01 1.50
C MET A 58 -10.51 -17.82 1.21
N ARG A 59 -10.35 -19.06 0.72
CA ARG A 59 -11.45 -19.99 0.59
C ARG A 59 -11.76 -20.61 1.95
N PHE A 60 -13.02 -20.65 2.31
CA PHE A 60 -13.53 -21.40 3.45
C PHE A 60 -14.26 -22.66 2.98
N ASP A 61 -13.94 -23.77 3.60
CA ASP A 61 -14.64 -25.05 3.45
C ASP A 61 -15.22 -25.45 4.79
N PRO A 62 -16.51 -25.89 4.87
CA PRO A 62 -17.15 -26.28 6.15
C PRO A 62 -16.48 -27.45 6.86
N PHE A 63 -15.76 -28.31 6.15
CA PHE A 63 -15.08 -29.49 6.72
C PHE A 63 -13.63 -29.20 7.08
N ASP A 64 -12.94 -28.45 6.21
CA ASP A 64 -11.50 -28.21 6.33
C ASP A 64 -11.17 -26.84 6.96
N GLY A 65 -12.18 -25.97 7.10
CA GLY A 65 -11.97 -24.59 7.57
C GLY A 65 -11.42 -23.66 6.49
N ILE A 66 -10.61 -22.70 6.88
CA ILE A 66 -9.95 -21.81 5.91
C ILE A 66 -8.78 -22.54 5.28
N VAL A 67 -8.85 -22.70 3.98
CA VAL A 67 -7.82 -23.38 3.17
C VAL A 67 -6.53 -22.57 3.20
N ASP A 68 -5.40 -23.24 3.41
CA ASP A 68 -4.06 -22.65 3.47
C ASP A 68 -3.92 -21.47 4.46
N LEU A 69 -4.68 -21.48 5.56
CA LEU A 69 -4.71 -20.39 6.55
C LEU A 69 -3.31 -19.93 6.97
N ASP A 70 -2.41 -20.86 7.27
CA ASP A 70 -1.05 -20.51 7.72
C ASP A 70 -0.26 -19.73 6.66
N ARG A 71 -0.40 -20.10 5.38
CA ARG A 71 0.24 -19.39 4.27
C ARG A 71 -0.31 -17.96 4.10
N HIS A 72 -1.63 -17.79 4.27
CA HIS A 72 -2.26 -16.47 4.24
C HIS A 72 -1.78 -15.60 5.40
N LEU A 73 -1.69 -16.15 6.61
CA LEU A 73 -1.18 -15.41 7.78
C LEU A 73 0.31 -15.09 7.67
N ASP A 74 1.13 -15.96 7.08
CA ASP A 74 2.55 -15.68 6.83
C ASP A 74 2.72 -14.53 5.83
N ARG A 75 1.97 -14.57 4.72
CA ARG A 75 1.98 -13.48 3.73
C ARG A 75 1.53 -12.15 4.31
N LEU A 76 0.48 -12.17 5.14
CA LEU A 76 -0.01 -10.96 5.81
C LEU A 76 1.02 -10.41 6.81
N ARG A 77 1.70 -11.28 7.57
CA ARG A 77 2.82 -10.88 8.44
C ARG A 77 3.92 -10.19 7.65
N ASP A 78 4.40 -10.82 6.59
CA ASP A 78 5.51 -10.30 5.79
C ASP A 78 5.16 -8.94 5.15
N ALA A 79 3.93 -8.80 4.66
CA ALA A 79 3.42 -7.53 4.14
C ALA A 79 3.28 -6.46 5.25
N SER A 80 2.83 -6.85 6.43
CA SER A 80 2.69 -5.96 7.58
C SER A 80 4.03 -5.42 8.04
N GLU A 81 5.03 -6.29 8.13
CA GLU A 81 6.41 -5.89 8.48
C GLU A 81 7.00 -4.93 7.45
N ALA A 82 6.81 -5.21 6.15
CA ALA A 82 7.33 -4.38 5.08
C ALA A 82 6.68 -3.00 5.00
N LEU A 83 5.42 -2.87 5.40
CA LEU A 83 4.61 -1.65 5.25
C LEU A 83 4.31 -0.95 6.58
N GLY A 84 4.84 -1.46 7.70
CA GLY A 84 4.71 -0.84 9.03
C GLY A 84 3.33 -1.00 9.68
N PHE A 85 2.58 -2.04 9.30
CA PHE A 85 1.29 -2.36 9.93
C PHE A 85 1.50 -3.14 11.23
N ARG A 86 0.57 -2.99 12.16
CA ARG A 86 0.51 -3.82 13.36
C ARG A 86 -0.22 -5.12 13.04
N PHE A 87 0.44 -6.25 13.23
CA PHE A 87 -0.16 -7.56 12.98
C PHE A 87 0.03 -8.50 14.16
N ASP A 88 -1.08 -9.06 14.65
CA ASP A 88 -1.11 -10.12 15.64
C ASP A 88 -1.69 -11.39 15.00
N ARG A 89 -0.79 -12.35 14.68
CA ARG A 89 -1.15 -13.61 14.05
C ARG A 89 -2.18 -14.41 14.86
N HIS A 90 -2.04 -14.41 16.19
CA HIS A 90 -2.89 -15.21 17.06
C HIS A 90 -4.30 -14.60 17.16
N ALA A 91 -4.38 -13.30 17.38
CA ALA A 91 -5.66 -12.57 17.39
C ALA A 91 -6.38 -12.71 16.05
N THR A 92 -5.67 -12.52 14.94
CA THR A 92 -6.24 -12.66 13.58
C THR A 92 -6.77 -14.08 13.32
N ARG A 93 -6.04 -15.11 13.73
CA ARG A 93 -6.52 -16.49 13.63
C ARG A 93 -7.81 -16.71 14.40
N ASN A 94 -7.88 -16.23 15.62
CA ASN A 94 -9.06 -16.34 16.49
C ASN A 94 -10.28 -15.63 15.90
N GLU A 95 -10.10 -14.44 15.36
CA GLU A 95 -11.18 -13.69 14.69
C GLU A 95 -11.70 -14.44 13.44
N LEU A 96 -10.81 -14.97 12.62
CA LEU A 96 -11.19 -15.76 11.45
C LEU A 96 -11.96 -17.03 11.85
N GLN A 97 -11.54 -17.73 12.90
CA GLN A 97 -12.24 -18.90 13.42
C GLN A 97 -13.61 -18.52 13.95
N ALA A 98 -13.72 -17.42 14.71
CA ALA A 98 -14.99 -16.94 15.23
C ALA A 98 -15.96 -16.54 14.11
N ALA A 99 -15.46 -15.81 13.10
CA ALA A 99 -16.27 -15.38 11.96
C ALA A 99 -16.79 -16.55 11.10
N THR A 100 -16.06 -17.64 11.03
CA THR A 100 -16.43 -18.82 10.22
C THR A 100 -17.12 -19.92 11.01
N PHE A 101 -17.20 -19.80 12.34
CA PHE A 101 -17.73 -20.86 13.23
C PHE A 101 -19.15 -21.33 12.88
N ALA A 102 -20.03 -20.40 12.51
CA ALA A 102 -21.43 -20.72 12.17
C ALA A 102 -21.64 -21.01 10.68
N GLN A 103 -20.60 -20.88 9.85
CA GLN A 103 -20.71 -21.07 8.40
C GLN A 103 -20.80 -22.57 8.06
N ARG A 104 -21.82 -22.94 7.29
CA ARG A 104 -22.12 -24.32 6.91
C ARG A 104 -21.97 -24.60 5.41
N GLN A 105 -21.62 -23.60 4.64
CA GLN A 105 -21.45 -23.71 3.19
C GLN A 105 -20.08 -23.16 2.78
N PRO A 106 -19.49 -23.66 1.69
CA PRO A 106 -18.29 -23.08 1.13
C PRO A 106 -18.46 -21.57 0.88
N ALA A 107 -17.46 -20.77 1.23
CA ALA A 107 -17.51 -19.33 1.15
C ALA A 107 -16.13 -18.73 0.87
N MET A 108 -16.11 -17.43 0.57
CA MET A 108 -14.89 -16.63 0.51
C MET A 108 -14.82 -15.76 1.76
N ALA A 109 -13.77 -15.94 2.54
CA ALA A 109 -13.44 -15.05 3.66
C ALA A 109 -12.51 -13.94 3.16
N ARG A 110 -12.82 -12.71 3.51
CA ARG A 110 -11.97 -11.56 3.23
C ARG A 110 -11.57 -10.89 4.55
N LEU A 111 -10.27 -10.85 4.77
CA LEU A 111 -9.67 -10.17 5.92
C LEU A 111 -9.11 -8.82 5.47
N LEU A 112 -9.41 -7.76 6.22
CA LEU A 112 -8.84 -6.43 6.03
C LEU A 112 -8.05 -6.08 7.29
N LEU A 113 -6.80 -5.70 7.11
CA LEU A 113 -5.95 -5.20 8.19
C LEU A 113 -5.69 -3.72 7.92
N ALA A 114 -6.23 -2.86 8.79
CA ALA A 114 -5.98 -1.41 8.79
C ALA A 114 -4.59 -1.10 9.38
N PRO A 115 -4.02 0.07 9.07
CA PRO A 115 -2.74 0.54 9.61
C PRO A 115 -2.71 0.64 11.12
#